data_753058ccf45b08682ac0069fd5e64126
#
_entry.id   753058ccf45b08682ac0069fd5e64126
#
_cell.length_a   1.000
_cell.length_b   1.000
_cell.length_c   1.000
_cell.angle_alpha   90.00
_cell.angle_beta   90.00
_cell.angle_gamma   90.00
#
_symmetry.space_group_name_H-M   'P 1'
#
loop_
_entity.id
_entity.type
_entity.pdbx_description
1 polymer ?
#
loop_
_entity_poly.entity_id
_entity_poly.type
_entity_poly.pdbx_seq_one_letter_code
_entity_poly.pdbx_strand_id
1 'polypeptide(L)'
;FVLIDCPAGIDAGFKRAISCADEAIVVTTPHLSSIRDANKVVTILSSYNIDNKRFVINRARGDLIQDKIMFDVYDIGKTLGIEFGGVIPEDDNVITTTSDNIKNKKIALNRAFEILTNNLITGEKKLFDCTYKYKGFLGSIKKLLKRSV
;
A
#
# COMPACT_ATOMS: atom_id res chain seq x y z
N PHE A 1 -7.84 -19.29 -4.38
CA PHE A 1 -7.09 -18.21 -5.02
C PHE A 1 -5.71 -18.69 -5.44
N VAL A 2 -5.23 -18.24 -6.62
CA VAL A 2 -3.84 -18.42 -7.07
C VAL A 2 -3.22 -17.04 -7.12
N LEU A 3 -2.12 -16.82 -6.40
CA LEU A 3 -1.38 -15.56 -6.41
C LEU A 3 -0.16 -15.69 -7.31
N ILE A 4 -0.04 -14.78 -8.27
CA ILE A 4 1.09 -14.70 -9.19
C ILE A 4 1.95 -13.50 -8.76
N ASP A 5 3.15 -13.75 -8.25
CA ASP A 5 4.12 -12.71 -7.95
C ASP A 5 4.77 -12.25 -9.26
N CYS A 6 4.49 -11.01 -9.64
CA CYS A 6 5.01 -10.44 -10.87
C CYS A 6 6.43 -9.89 -10.66
N PRO A 7 7.36 -10.15 -11.58
CA PRO A 7 8.67 -9.50 -11.55
C PRO A 7 8.54 -7.98 -11.68
N ALA A 8 9.50 -7.25 -11.13
CA ALA A 8 9.56 -5.81 -11.27
C ALA A 8 9.72 -5.40 -12.74
N GLY A 9 9.08 -4.29 -13.13
CA GLY A 9 9.11 -3.79 -14.50
C GLY A 9 7.92 -4.23 -15.34
N ILE A 10 7.98 -3.93 -16.64
CA ILE A 10 6.91 -4.16 -17.62
C ILE A 10 7.40 -4.99 -18.81
N ASP A 11 8.38 -5.83 -18.58
CA ASP A 11 9.02 -6.68 -19.59
C ASP A 11 8.20 -7.92 -19.96
N ALA A 12 8.84 -8.87 -20.66
CA ALA A 12 8.19 -10.12 -21.08
C ALA A 12 7.74 -11.00 -19.91
N GLY A 13 8.42 -10.93 -18.75
CA GLY A 13 8.03 -11.66 -17.54
C GLY A 13 6.69 -11.16 -16.98
N PHE A 14 6.58 -9.84 -16.83
CA PHE A 14 5.33 -9.19 -16.43
C PHE A 14 4.17 -9.53 -17.40
N LYS A 15 4.40 -9.39 -18.73
CA LYS A 15 3.38 -9.69 -19.73
C LYS A 15 2.89 -11.14 -19.66
N ARG A 16 3.78 -12.11 -19.43
CA ARG A 16 3.40 -13.51 -19.23
C ARG A 16 2.56 -13.70 -17.96
N ALA A 17 2.93 -13.05 -16.87
CA ALA A 17 2.18 -13.16 -15.62
C ALA A 17 0.75 -12.63 -15.76
N ILE A 18 0.58 -11.45 -16.36
CA ILE A 18 -0.74 -10.83 -16.52
C ILE A 18 -1.62 -11.53 -17.57
N SER A 19 -1.03 -12.25 -18.53
CA SER A 19 -1.81 -12.94 -19.59
C SER A 19 -2.70 -14.09 -19.08
N CYS A 20 -2.46 -14.57 -17.85
CA CYS A 20 -3.26 -15.61 -17.21
C CYS A 20 -3.92 -15.15 -15.89
N ALA A 21 -3.97 -13.86 -15.64
CA ALA A 21 -4.57 -13.28 -14.45
C ALA A 21 -5.98 -12.75 -14.73
N ASP A 22 -6.91 -13.01 -13.81
CA ASP A 22 -8.28 -12.49 -13.87
C ASP A 22 -8.39 -11.12 -13.19
N GLU A 23 -7.55 -10.88 -12.17
CA GLU A 23 -7.54 -9.67 -11.35
C GLU A 23 -6.11 -9.20 -11.10
N ALA A 24 -5.93 -7.92 -10.79
CA ALA A 24 -4.63 -7.37 -10.47
C ALA A 24 -4.64 -6.53 -9.20
N ILE A 25 -3.61 -6.72 -8.37
CA ILE A 25 -3.32 -5.88 -7.22
C ILE A 25 -2.08 -5.05 -7.55
N VAL A 26 -2.25 -3.74 -7.70
CA VAL A 26 -1.17 -2.79 -8.00
C VAL A 26 -0.63 -2.24 -6.69
N VAL A 27 0.56 -2.67 -6.31
CA VAL A 27 1.22 -2.20 -5.08
C VAL A 27 2.09 -0.99 -5.39
N THR A 28 1.86 0.11 -4.67
CA THR A 28 2.64 1.34 -4.83
C THR A 28 3.03 1.94 -3.47
N THR A 29 3.96 2.88 -3.45
CA THR A 29 4.26 3.70 -2.28
C THR A 29 3.69 5.10 -2.47
N PRO A 30 3.45 5.88 -1.38
CA PRO A 30 2.84 7.21 -1.48
C PRO A 30 3.83 8.30 -1.95
N HIS A 31 4.69 7.97 -2.93
CA HIS A 31 5.64 8.87 -3.58
C HIS A 31 5.27 9.10 -5.04
N LEU A 32 5.48 10.32 -5.53
CA LEU A 32 5.09 10.72 -6.89
C LEU A 32 5.65 9.81 -7.99
N SER A 33 6.92 9.41 -7.88
CA SER A 33 7.55 8.50 -8.85
C SER A 33 6.85 7.14 -8.89
N SER A 34 6.61 6.55 -7.73
CA SER A 34 5.94 5.24 -7.61
C SER A 34 4.49 5.28 -8.12
N ILE A 35 3.77 6.38 -7.85
CA ILE A 35 2.40 6.56 -8.35
C ILE A 35 2.38 6.68 -9.87
N ARG A 36 3.34 7.40 -10.47
CA ARG A 36 3.48 7.50 -11.94
C ARG A 36 3.77 6.14 -12.58
N ASP A 37 4.63 5.34 -11.95
CA ASP A 37 4.95 4.00 -12.45
C ASP A 37 3.75 3.05 -12.28
N ALA A 38 3.05 3.11 -11.16
CA ALA A 38 1.80 2.39 -10.96
C ALA A 38 0.74 2.74 -12.03
N ASN A 39 0.62 4.02 -12.38
CA ASN A 39 -0.32 4.46 -13.42
C ASN A 39 0.02 3.88 -14.81
N LYS A 40 1.31 3.75 -15.15
CA LYS A 40 1.74 3.05 -16.37
C LYS A 40 1.32 1.58 -16.34
N VAL A 41 1.52 0.90 -15.19
CA VAL A 41 1.10 -0.49 -15.00
C VAL A 41 -0.41 -0.62 -15.16
N VAL A 42 -1.21 0.26 -14.57
CA VAL A 42 -2.68 0.28 -14.71
C VAL A 42 -3.09 0.40 -16.19
N THR A 43 -2.42 1.26 -16.94
CA THR A 43 -2.68 1.41 -18.39
C THR A 43 -2.40 0.12 -19.15
N ILE A 44 -1.29 -0.55 -18.85
CA ILE A 44 -0.95 -1.84 -19.51
C ILE A 44 -1.96 -2.91 -19.12
N LEU A 45 -2.33 -3.04 -17.84
CA LEU A 45 -3.33 -4.00 -17.37
C LEU A 45 -4.67 -3.82 -18.14
N SER A 46 -5.08 -2.58 -18.37
CA SER A 46 -6.28 -2.28 -19.16
C SER A 46 -6.15 -2.75 -20.61
N SER A 47 -4.97 -2.65 -21.22
CA SER A 47 -4.74 -3.14 -22.58
C SER A 47 -4.76 -4.68 -22.69
N TYR A 48 -4.65 -5.38 -21.58
CA TYR A 48 -4.80 -6.84 -21.46
C TYR A 48 -6.20 -7.28 -21.00
N ASN A 49 -7.18 -6.36 -20.97
CA ASN A 49 -8.56 -6.58 -20.55
C ASN A 49 -8.69 -7.06 -19.08
N ILE A 50 -7.74 -6.71 -18.24
CA ILE A 50 -7.87 -6.93 -16.78
C ILE A 50 -8.64 -5.75 -16.23
N ASP A 51 -9.96 -5.90 -16.04
CA ASP A 51 -10.85 -4.84 -15.57
C ASP A 51 -10.87 -4.73 -14.06
N ASN A 52 -10.79 -5.85 -13.34
CA ASN A 52 -10.76 -5.86 -11.88
C ASN A 52 -9.36 -5.55 -11.36
N LYS A 53 -9.13 -4.27 -11.08
CA LYS A 53 -7.85 -3.74 -10.58
C LYS A 53 -8.05 -3.03 -9.26
N ARG A 54 -7.19 -3.35 -8.28
CA ARG A 54 -7.17 -2.65 -6.98
C ARG A 54 -5.78 -2.17 -6.66
N PHE A 55 -5.67 -0.99 -6.03
CA PHE A 55 -4.38 -0.51 -5.56
C PHE A 55 -4.20 -0.71 -4.06
N VAL A 56 -2.97 -1.03 -3.67
CA VAL A 56 -2.52 -1.13 -2.28
C VAL A 56 -1.38 -0.14 -2.07
N ILE A 57 -1.51 0.68 -1.04
CA ILE A 57 -0.44 1.60 -0.63
C ILE A 57 0.43 0.89 0.38
N ASN A 58 1.70 0.69 0.05
CA ASN A 58 2.70 0.12 0.93
C ASN A 58 3.61 1.21 1.50
N ARG A 59 4.20 0.99 2.67
CA ARG A 59 5.11 1.90 3.36
C ARG A 59 4.50 3.30 3.61
N ALA A 60 3.22 3.33 4.01
CA ALA A 60 2.53 4.57 4.31
C ALA A 60 3.01 5.17 5.64
N ARG A 61 3.60 6.37 5.58
CA ARG A 61 4.04 7.15 6.75
C ARG A 61 2.95 8.13 7.15
N GLY A 62 2.20 7.79 8.21
CA GLY A 62 1.08 8.60 8.68
C GLY A 62 1.46 10.02 9.13
N ASP A 63 2.68 10.22 9.66
CA ASP A 63 3.23 11.53 9.98
C ASP A 63 3.44 12.39 8.73
N LEU A 64 4.01 11.82 7.66
CA LEU A 64 4.28 12.55 6.42
C LEU A 64 3.00 12.80 5.60
N ILE A 65 2.03 11.89 5.64
CA ILE A 65 0.71 12.08 5.02
C ILE A 65 -0.02 13.23 5.71
N GLN A 66 -0.02 13.27 7.05
CA GLN A 66 -0.67 14.33 7.79
C GLN A 66 -0.06 15.71 7.53
N ASP A 67 1.25 15.77 7.27
CA ASP A 67 1.97 17.00 6.92
C ASP A 67 1.94 17.32 5.42
N LYS A 68 1.17 16.56 4.63
CA LYS A 68 1.05 16.70 3.17
C LYS A 68 2.39 16.59 2.41
N ILE A 69 3.33 15.87 2.96
CA ILE A 69 4.62 15.53 2.33
C ILE A 69 4.48 14.27 1.47
N MET A 70 3.61 13.35 1.89
CA MET A 70 3.22 12.17 1.12
C MET A 70 1.76 12.28 0.66
N PHE A 71 1.46 11.67 -0.48
CA PHE A 71 0.10 11.57 -0.99
C PHE A 71 -0.78 10.70 -0.09
N ASP A 72 -2.02 11.10 0.08
CA ASP A 72 -3.01 10.29 0.79
C ASP A 72 -3.71 9.28 -0.14
N VAL A 73 -4.58 8.47 0.44
CA VAL A 73 -5.32 7.43 -0.29
C VAL A 73 -6.23 8.03 -1.37
N TYR A 74 -6.84 9.18 -1.10
CA TYR A 74 -7.75 9.84 -2.03
C TYR A 74 -7.01 10.36 -3.27
N ASP A 75 -5.88 11.04 -3.06
CA ASP A 75 -5.05 11.59 -4.14
C ASP A 75 -4.52 10.48 -5.05
N ILE A 76 -4.07 9.36 -4.44
CA ILE A 76 -3.57 8.20 -5.18
C ILE A 76 -4.70 7.54 -5.96
N GLY A 77 -5.86 7.30 -5.34
CA GLY A 77 -7.03 6.72 -5.98
C GLY A 77 -7.52 7.54 -7.17
N LYS A 78 -7.55 8.88 -7.02
CA LYS A 78 -7.90 9.79 -8.11
C LYS A 78 -6.93 9.72 -9.28
N THR A 79 -5.63 9.55 -8.99
CA THR A 79 -4.59 9.46 -10.03
C THR A 79 -4.63 8.12 -10.76
N LEU A 80 -4.82 7.01 -10.05
CA LEU A 80 -4.81 5.68 -10.63
C LEU A 80 -6.13 5.29 -11.29
N GLY A 81 -7.25 5.88 -10.86
CA GLY A 81 -8.57 5.59 -11.41
C GLY A 81 -9.06 4.14 -11.24
N ILE A 82 -8.51 3.42 -10.25
CA ILE A 82 -8.85 2.03 -9.92
C ILE A 82 -9.28 1.89 -8.47
N GLU A 83 -9.86 0.75 -8.11
CA GLU A 83 -10.43 0.54 -6.77
C GLU A 83 -9.37 0.46 -5.66
N PHE A 84 -9.77 0.91 -4.48
CA PHE A 84 -8.96 0.81 -3.28
C PHE A 84 -8.98 -0.62 -2.71
N GLY A 85 -7.78 -1.19 -2.45
CA GLY A 85 -7.60 -2.49 -1.80
C GLY A 85 -7.16 -2.37 -0.35
N GLY A 86 -6.18 -1.51 -0.04
CA GLY A 86 -5.70 -1.38 1.33
C GLY A 86 -4.50 -0.45 1.52
N VAL A 87 -4.17 -0.21 2.79
CA VAL A 87 -2.97 0.53 3.21
C VAL A 87 -2.16 -0.29 4.18
N ILE A 88 -0.87 -0.43 3.91
CA ILE A 88 0.11 -1.05 4.80
C ILE A 88 1.04 0.06 5.31
N PRO A 89 1.08 0.31 6.63
CA PRO A 89 1.95 1.31 7.21
C PRO A 89 3.41 0.92 7.12
N GLU A 90 4.31 1.90 7.05
CA GLU A 90 5.73 1.67 7.26
C GLU A 90 5.99 1.31 8.73
N ASP A 91 6.69 0.21 8.94
CA ASP A 91 7.06 -0.26 10.28
C ASP A 91 8.56 -0.52 10.35
N ASP A 92 9.26 0.35 11.06
CA ASP A 92 10.71 0.29 11.24
C ASP A 92 11.16 -1.03 11.94
N ASN A 93 10.25 -1.68 12.66
CA ASN A 93 10.53 -2.95 13.31
C ASN A 93 10.63 -4.13 12.33
N VAL A 94 10.09 -4.01 11.12
CA VAL A 94 10.23 -5.07 10.08
C VAL A 94 11.67 -5.15 9.59
N ILE A 95 12.38 -4.02 9.58
CA ILE A 95 13.78 -3.93 9.10
C ILE A 95 14.75 -4.48 10.15
N THR A 96 14.43 -4.35 11.45
CA THR A 96 15.35 -4.64 12.56
C THR A 96 15.12 -5.98 13.24
N THR A 97 14.08 -6.73 12.86
CA THR A 97 13.69 -7.93 13.61
C THR A 97 14.34 -9.19 13.06
N THR A 98 15.38 -9.64 13.69
CA THR A 98 15.76 -11.06 13.74
C THR A 98 14.65 -11.83 14.47
N SER A 99 14.44 -13.08 14.06
CA SER A 99 13.27 -13.94 14.28
C SER A 99 12.64 -14.06 15.68
N ASP A 100 13.31 -13.66 16.76
CA ASP A 100 12.85 -13.99 18.12
C ASP A 100 11.97 -12.93 18.81
N ASN A 101 11.87 -11.71 18.30
CA ASN A 101 11.12 -10.62 18.93
C ASN A 101 9.81 -10.23 18.22
N ILE A 102 9.32 -11.09 17.34
CA ILE A 102 8.20 -10.80 16.43
C ILE A 102 6.84 -10.70 17.14
N LYS A 103 6.64 -11.37 18.26
CA LYS A 103 5.30 -11.62 18.80
C LYS A 103 4.57 -10.41 19.40
N ASN A 104 5.27 -9.38 19.89
CA ASN A 104 4.63 -8.31 20.68
C ASN A 104 4.58 -6.91 20.03
N LYS A 105 5.23 -6.67 18.88
CA LYS A 105 5.32 -5.33 18.28
C LYS A 105 4.52 -5.10 16.98
N LYS A 106 3.90 -6.14 16.42
CA LYS A 106 3.25 -6.13 15.10
C LYS A 106 1.74 -5.86 15.08
N ILE A 107 1.10 -5.39 16.15
CA ILE A 107 -0.36 -5.26 16.24
C ILE A 107 -0.92 -4.36 15.12
N ALA A 108 -0.29 -3.23 14.84
CA ALA A 108 -0.77 -2.31 13.80
C ALA A 108 -0.60 -2.88 12.38
N LEU A 109 0.54 -3.53 12.11
CA LEU A 109 0.82 -4.15 10.83
C LEU A 109 -0.10 -5.34 10.57
N ASN A 110 -0.26 -6.23 11.55
CA ASN A 110 -1.18 -7.37 11.43
C ASN A 110 -2.61 -6.90 11.14
N ARG A 111 -3.09 -5.88 11.87
CA ARG A 111 -4.41 -5.31 11.64
C ARG A 111 -4.55 -4.70 10.23
N ALA A 112 -3.49 -4.07 9.71
CA ALA A 112 -3.51 -3.54 8.34
C ALA A 112 -3.63 -4.66 7.31
N PHE A 113 -2.92 -5.78 7.50
CA PHE A 113 -3.02 -6.96 6.64
C PHE A 113 -4.37 -7.66 6.76
N GLU A 114 -4.95 -7.77 7.95
CA GLU A 114 -6.31 -8.31 8.14
C GLU A 114 -7.35 -7.49 7.38
N ILE A 115 -7.28 -6.15 7.48
CA ILE A 115 -8.17 -5.24 6.74
C ILE A 115 -7.97 -5.40 5.24
N LEU A 116 -6.72 -5.42 4.76
CA LEU A 116 -6.40 -5.65 3.35
C LEU A 116 -6.99 -6.98 2.85
N THR A 117 -6.75 -8.06 3.57
CA THR A 117 -7.25 -9.40 3.21
C THR A 117 -8.77 -9.41 3.14
N ASN A 118 -9.45 -8.84 4.14
CA ASN A 118 -10.91 -8.75 4.12
C ASN A 118 -11.41 -7.91 2.93
N ASN A 119 -10.80 -6.76 2.65
CA ASN A 119 -11.17 -5.94 1.50
C ASN A 119 -11.04 -6.71 0.18
N LEU A 120 -9.97 -7.50 0.02
CA LEU A 120 -9.73 -8.28 -1.20
C LEU A 120 -10.74 -9.43 -1.35
N ILE A 121 -11.11 -10.10 -0.25
CA ILE A 121 -12.03 -11.25 -0.28
C ILE A 121 -13.50 -10.81 -0.38
N THR A 122 -13.90 -9.79 0.38
CA THR A 122 -15.31 -9.39 0.52
C THR A 122 -15.72 -8.24 -0.38
N GLY A 123 -14.76 -7.53 -0.98
CA GLY A 123 -15.02 -6.27 -1.72
C GLY A 123 -15.26 -5.06 -0.83
N GLU A 124 -15.08 -5.18 0.49
CA GLU A 124 -15.13 -4.03 1.40
C GLU A 124 -14.03 -3.02 1.05
N LYS A 125 -14.24 -1.75 1.43
CA LYS A 125 -13.28 -0.65 1.21
C LYS A 125 -12.85 -0.02 2.56
N LYS A 126 -12.54 -0.87 3.52
CA LYS A 126 -12.15 -0.46 4.87
C LYS A 126 -10.75 0.14 4.87
N LEU A 127 -10.61 1.35 5.40
CA LEU A 127 -9.33 2.06 5.47
C LEU A 127 -8.62 1.78 6.79
N PHE A 128 -7.35 1.38 6.72
CA PHE A 128 -6.45 1.45 7.88
C PHE A 128 -5.92 2.87 8.03
N ASP A 129 -6.38 3.60 9.06
CA ASP A 129 -5.93 4.98 9.33
C ASP A 129 -4.52 4.97 9.97
N CYS A 130 -3.49 5.09 9.14
CA CYS A 130 -2.11 5.19 9.61
C CYS A 130 -1.77 6.55 10.25
N THR A 131 -2.64 7.57 10.08
CA THR A 131 -2.41 8.93 10.61
C THR A 131 -2.89 9.09 12.04
N TYR A 132 -3.71 8.17 12.52
CA TYR A 132 -4.39 8.27 13.81
C TYR A 132 -3.43 8.53 14.98
N LYS A 133 -2.24 7.91 14.97
CA LYS A 133 -1.21 8.04 16.03
C LYS A 133 -0.59 9.45 16.13
N TYR A 134 -0.76 10.25 15.09
CA TYR A 134 -0.13 11.57 14.93
C TYR A 134 -1.12 12.73 15.04
N LYS A 135 -2.40 12.44 15.37
CA LYS A 135 -3.45 13.44 15.58
C LYS A 135 -3.39 13.97 17.01
N GLY A 136 -3.72 15.26 17.19
CA GLY A 136 -3.78 15.95 18.48
C GLY A 136 -2.40 16.29 19.09
N PHE A 137 -2.40 16.86 20.29
CA PHE A 137 -1.20 17.37 20.97
C PHE A 137 -0.11 16.30 21.18
N LEU A 138 -0.48 15.12 21.70
CA LEU A 138 0.44 14.00 21.85
C LEU A 138 0.96 13.45 20.52
N GLY A 139 0.17 13.56 19.46
CA GLY A 139 0.59 13.20 18.12
C GLY A 139 1.68 14.13 17.58
N SER A 140 1.61 15.41 17.86
CA SER A 140 2.64 16.40 17.47
C SER A 140 3.97 16.12 18.14
N ILE A 141 3.98 15.76 19.42
CA ILE A 141 5.21 15.36 20.13
C ILE A 141 5.83 14.10 19.52
N LYS A 142 5.02 13.09 19.19
CA LYS A 142 5.49 11.86 18.53
C LYS A 142 6.11 12.12 17.15
N LYS A 143 5.58 13.08 16.40
CA LYS A 143 6.16 13.49 15.10
C LYS A 143 7.57 14.08 15.28
N LEU A 144 7.73 14.99 16.24
CA LEU A 144 9.02 15.60 16.53
C LEU A 144 10.07 14.55 16.90
N LEU A 145 9.74 13.62 17.78
CA LEU A 145 10.64 12.54 18.20
C LEU A 145 11.02 11.60 17.04
N LYS A 146 10.11 11.33 16.09
CA LYS A 146 10.39 10.46 14.94
C LYS A 146 11.28 11.13 13.88
N ARG A 147 11.34 12.46 13.83
CA ARG A 147 12.17 13.24 12.89
C ARG A 147 13.58 13.51 13.40
N SER A 148 13.83 13.31 14.68
CA SER A 148 15.14 13.53 15.31
C SER A 148 16.02 12.27 15.35
N VAL A 149 15.57 11.18 14.77
CA VAL A 149 16.26 9.91 14.51
C VAL A 149 16.39 9.69 13.01
#